data_a1eff89d0c30b80401af024b84f2f87f
#
_entry.id   a1eff89d0c30b80401af024b84f2f87f
#
_cell.length_a   1.000
_cell.length_b   1.000
_cell.length_c   1.000
_cell.angle_alpha   90.00
_cell.angle_beta   90.00
_cell.angle_gamma   90.00
#
_symmetry.space_group_name_H-M   'P 1'
#
loop_
_entity.id
_entity.type
_entity.pdbx_description
1 polymer ?
#
loop_
_entity_poly.entity_id
_entity_poly.type
_entity_poly.pdbx_seq_one_letter_code
_entity_poly.pdbx_strand_id
1 'polypeptide(L)'
;GRATFILYIMQSFSISYIIFMLYKISNIMFDNEDTNYLVVILSGLCFPLIFYVAFVYGLLPGMFLTLLAYYYFIKYTKHKKWYMLVISAISINVAILFIGNNLIHMLAIFSAAVIYLIRVKDKKVIAFMVSCLFLMSASKSLIYNYYEVKSQKSIADGVPKITWIAMGMQEGDREAGWWNRFNYDIMPEEDYDTNRITEISKDSIKQRAEVFKKNPRYAVDFYQRKYENQFLEPTFQSLLVTAPQRNFDNETKLEKVKDFFIKQIYFDETHHVLTFIMKVFQVFVYVFSVVFAVNVYKKKKEILTIIPVAFIGGTLFHMIWEAKSRYVFPYFVFLIPLAAYGLIIVRNKITEYRKNKEEKNEKGNI
;
A
#
# COMPACT_ATOMS: atom_id res chain seq x y z
N GLY A 1 -14.80 -8.73 -23.25
CA GLY A 1 -14.84 -10.11 -23.73
C GLY A 1 -14.36 -11.12 -22.68
N ARG A 2 -14.12 -12.39 -23.09
CA ARG A 2 -13.72 -13.47 -22.14
C ARG A 2 -12.47 -13.16 -21.31
N ALA A 3 -11.47 -12.52 -21.90
CA ALA A 3 -10.24 -12.14 -21.19
C ALA A 3 -10.51 -11.16 -20.03
N THR A 4 -11.35 -10.17 -20.25
CA THR A 4 -11.74 -9.19 -19.22
C THR A 4 -12.48 -9.86 -18.06
N PHE A 5 -13.34 -10.81 -18.36
CA PHE A 5 -14.06 -11.57 -17.33
C PHE A 5 -13.11 -12.38 -16.43
N ILE A 6 -12.11 -13.04 -17.03
CA ILE A 6 -11.08 -13.79 -16.26
C ILE A 6 -10.31 -12.84 -15.34
N LEU A 7 -9.97 -11.64 -15.81
CA LEU A 7 -9.26 -10.66 -15.00
C LEU A 7 -10.10 -10.18 -13.80
N TYR A 8 -11.40 -9.96 -13.97
CA TYR A 8 -12.29 -9.63 -12.83
C TYR A 8 -12.39 -10.78 -11.82
N ILE A 9 -12.44 -12.02 -12.28
CA ILE A 9 -12.38 -13.19 -11.39
C ILE A 9 -11.07 -13.19 -10.61
N MET A 10 -9.93 -12.98 -11.26
CA MET A 10 -8.63 -12.88 -10.58
C MET A 10 -8.59 -11.75 -9.55
N GLN A 11 -9.17 -10.58 -9.85
CA GLN A 11 -9.27 -9.47 -8.89
C GLN A 11 -10.12 -9.86 -7.67
N SER A 12 -11.27 -10.51 -7.89
CA SER A 12 -12.16 -10.96 -6.82
C SER A 12 -11.49 -12.01 -5.92
N PHE A 13 -10.77 -12.95 -6.50
CA PHE A 13 -9.93 -13.90 -5.74
C PHE A 13 -8.85 -13.17 -4.95
N SER A 14 -8.18 -12.18 -5.55
CA SER A 14 -7.15 -11.42 -4.86
C SER A 14 -7.67 -10.73 -3.60
N ILE A 15 -8.87 -10.13 -3.63
CA ILE A 15 -9.49 -9.53 -2.44
C ILE A 15 -9.74 -10.57 -1.36
N SER A 16 -10.38 -11.69 -1.73
CA SER A 16 -10.66 -12.77 -0.77
C SER A 16 -9.38 -13.27 -0.09
N TYR A 17 -8.31 -13.42 -0.87
CA TYR A 17 -7.00 -13.81 -0.34
C TYR A 17 -6.33 -12.71 0.46
N ILE A 18 -6.48 -11.42 0.13
CA ILE A 18 -5.99 -10.31 0.94
C ILE A 18 -6.61 -10.36 2.33
N ILE A 19 -7.94 -10.46 2.43
CA ILE A 19 -8.66 -10.55 3.71
C ILE A 19 -8.19 -11.78 4.50
N PHE A 20 -8.10 -12.93 3.83
CA PHE A 20 -7.60 -14.16 4.45
C PHE A 20 -6.16 -14.04 4.95
N MET A 21 -5.26 -13.39 4.19
CA MET A 21 -3.88 -13.19 4.61
C MET A 21 -3.77 -12.20 5.78
N LEU A 22 -4.56 -11.12 5.79
CA LEU A 22 -4.62 -10.20 6.93
C LEU A 22 -5.06 -10.93 8.21
N TYR A 23 -6.08 -11.78 8.11
CA TYR A 23 -6.49 -12.67 9.21
C TYR A 23 -5.35 -13.59 9.66
N LYS A 24 -4.66 -14.28 8.73
CA LYS A 24 -3.55 -15.19 9.04
C LYS A 24 -2.35 -14.48 9.67
N ILE A 25 -2.03 -13.28 9.19
CA ILE A 25 -0.96 -12.44 9.76
C ILE A 25 -1.36 -11.97 11.16
N SER A 26 -2.58 -11.50 11.36
CA SER A 26 -3.11 -11.14 12.68
C SER A 26 -2.98 -12.29 13.66
N ASN A 27 -3.46 -13.47 13.29
CA ASN A 27 -3.42 -14.65 14.13
C ASN A 27 -1.99 -15.03 14.55
N ILE A 28 -1.05 -15.02 13.59
CA ILE A 28 0.33 -15.37 13.92
C ILE A 28 1.06 -14.26 14.71
N MET A 29 0.66 -13.00 14.56
CA MET A 29 1.26 -11.86 15.28
C MET A 29 0.75 -11.73 16.71
N PHE A 30 -0.56 -11.86 16.92
CA PHE A 30 -1.24 -11.47 18.16
C PHE A 30 -1.79 -12.64 18.95
N ASP A 31 -2.12 -13.74 18.30
CA ASP A 31 -2.73 -14.94 18.92
C ASP A 31 -3.98 -14.57 19.76
N ASN A 32 -4.86 -13.78 19.16
CA ASN A 32 -6.06 -13.24 19.82
C ASN A 32 -7.26 -13.31 18.88
N GLU A 33 -8.26 -14.11 19.24
CA GLU A 33 -9.44 -14.35 18.40
C GLU A 33 -10.27 -13.11 18.13
N ASP A 34 -10.50 -12.27 19.16
CA ASP A 34 -11.26 -11.01 18.99
C ASP A 34 -10.58 -10.10 17.97
N THR A 35 -9.24 -10.02 18.01
CA THR A 35 -8.48 -9.27 17.01
C THR A 35 -8.68 -9.84 15.62
N ASN A 36 -8.67 -11.17 15.49
CA ASN A 36 -8.83 -11.85 14.21
C ASN A 36 -10.23 -11.61 13.60
N TYR A 37 -11.29 -11.66 14.42
CA TYR A 37 -12.65 -11.30 13.98
C TYR A 37 -12.74 -9.84 13.54
N LEU A 38 -12.16 -8.93 14.32
CA LEU A 38 -12.13 -7.51 13.97
C LEU A 38 -11.39 -7.26 12.65
N VAL A 39 -10.28 -7.96 12.38
CA VAL A 39 -9.56 -7.84 11.10
C VAL A 39 -10.46 -8.18 9.93
N VAL A 40 -11.24 -9.27 10.02
CA VAL A 40 -12.18 -9.66 8.95
C VAL A 40 -13.26 -8.61 8.75
N ILE A 41 -13.87 -8.12 9.86
CA ILE A 41 -14.90 -7.10 9.81
C ILE A 41 -14.36 -5.79 9.21
N LEU A 42 -13.23 -5.30 9.72
CA LEU A 42 -12.61 -4.06 9.23
C LEU A 42 -12.18 -4.17 7.75
N SER A 43 -11.68 -5.35 7.34
CA SER A 43 -11.34 -5.58 5.94
C SER A 43 -12.57 -5.55 5.03
N GLY A 44 -13.70 -6.08 5.49
CA GLY A 44 -14.98 -6.02 4.77
C GLY A 44 -15.58 -4.60 4.71
N LEU A 45 -15.29 -3.76 5.70
CA LEU A 45 -15.70 -2.35 5.73
C LEU A 45 -14.75 -1.42 4.93
N CYS A 46 -13.64 -1.93 4.46
CA CYS A 46 -12.70 -1.19 3.61
C CYS A 46 -13.25 -1.08 2.18
N PHE A 47 -14.25 -0.22 1.96
CA PHE A 47 -14.90 -0.06 0.65
C PHE A 47 -13.94 0.19 -0.51
N PRO A 48 -12.86 0.99 -0.38
CA PRO A 48 -11.88 1.12 -1.46
C PRO A 48 -11.33 -0.23 -1.94
N LEU A 49 -11.11 -1.19 -1.02
CA LEU A 49 -10.63 -2.52 -1.38
C LEU A 49 -11.62 -3.25 -2.30
N ILE A 50 -12.92 -3.11 -2.01
CA ILE A 50 -14.00 -3.73 -2.81
C ILE A 50 -14.09 -3.06 -4.18
N PHE A 51 -14.06 -1.73 -4.25
CA PHE A 51 -14.14 -0.99 -5.53
C PHE A 51 -12.98 -1.29 -6.47
N TYR A 52 -11.79 -1.54 -5.95
CA TYR A 52 -10.64 -1.91 -6.77
C TYR A 52 -10.80 -3.21 -7.57
N VAL A 53 -11.82 -4.04 -7.31
CA VAL A 53 -12.15 -5.19 -8.17
C VAL A 53 -12.39 -4.77 -9.61
N ALA A 54 -13.04 -3.63 -9.81
CA ALA A 54 -13.37 -3.12 -11.15
C ALA A 54 -12.14 -2.49 -11.87
N PHE A 55 -11.05 -2.24 -11.16
CA PHE A 55 -9.82 -1.70 -11.71
C PHE A 55 -8.83 -2.82 -12.02
N VAL A 56 -8.83 -3.29 -13.26
CA VAL A 56 -7.94 -4.36 -13.71
C VAL A 56 -6.51 -3.82 -13.82
N TYR A 57 -5.79 -3.93 -12.71
CA TYR A 57 -4.40 -3.49 -12.54
C TYR A 57 -3.65 -4.43 -11.61
N GLY A 58 -2.33 -4.40 -11.60
CA GLY A 58 -1.51 -5.26 -10.74
C GLY A 58 -1.61 -5.02 -9.23
N LEU A 59 -2.45 -4.06 -8.77
CA LEU A 59 -2.54 -3.64 -7.37
C LEU A 59 -2.97 -4.78 -6.44
N LEU A 60 -4.14 -5.38 -6.68
CA LEU A 60 -4.68 -6.42 -5.80
C LEU A 60 -3.83 -7.71 -5.82
N PRO A 61 -3.40 -8.26 -6.97
CA PRO A 61 -2.48 -9.38 -7.01
C PRO A 61 -1.15 -9.07 -6.31
N GLY A 62 -0.60 -7.87 -6.50
CA GLY A 62 0.62 -7.42 -5.82
C GLY A 62 0.46 -7.36 -4.31
N MET A 63 -0.65 -6.83 -3.80
CA MET A 63 -0.98 -6.79 -2.37
C MET A 63 -1.10 -8.20 -1.77
N PHE A 64 -1.83 -9.09 -2.43
CA PHE A 64 -1.95 -10.48 -1.99
C PHE A 64 -0.58 -11.16 -1.87
N LEU A 65 0.24 -11.09 -2.91
CA LEU A 65 1.57 -11.71 -2.92
C LEU A 65 2.51 -11.10 -1.87
N THR A 66 2.40 -9.80 -1.63
CA THR A 66 3.15 -9.12 -0.55
C THR A 66 2.74 -9.64 0.83
N LEU A 67 1.44 -9.78 1.09
CA LEU A 67 0.96 -10.34 2.35
C LEU A 67 1.35 -11.82 2.50
N LEU A 68 1.35 -12.59 1.41
CA LEU A 68 1.84 -13.96 1.40
C LEU A 68 3.31 -14.03 1.78
N ALA A 69 4.13 -13.10 1.25
CA ALA A 69 5.55 -12.99 1.61
C ALA A 69 5.73 -12.64 3.09
N TYR A 70 4.97 -11.69 3.63
CA TYR A 70 4.97 -11.33 5.05
C TYR A 70 4.62 -12.53 5.93
N TYR A 71 3.52 -13.20 5.61
CA TYR A 71 3.06 -14.37 6.35
C TYR A 71 4.12 -15.46 6.44
N TYR A 72 4.73 -15.83 5.30
CA TYR A 72 5.72 -16.89 5.29
C TYR A 72 7.04 -16.48 5.94
N PHE A 73 7.46 -15.23 5.84
CA PHE A 73 8.61 -14.72 6.59
C PHE A 73 8.34 -14.77 8.11
N ILE A 74 7.19 -14.27 8.58
CA ILE A 74 6.80 -14.32 9.99
C ILE A 74 6.70 -15.77 10.46
N LYS A 75 6.12 -16.65 9.66
CA LYS A 75 6.01 -18.08 9.97
C LYS A 75 7.36 -18.76 10.08
N TYR A 76 8.33 -18.34 9.25
CA TYR A 76 9.72 -18.80 9.36
C TYR A 76 10.34 -18.43 10.70
N THR A 77 10.15 -17.24 11.19
CA THR A 77 10.74 -16.83 12.49
C THR A 77 10.29 -17.72 13.65
N LYS A 78 9.07 -18.31 13.55
CA LYS A 78 8.51 -19.23 14.54
C LYS A 78 8.92 -20.68 14.32
N HIS A 79 8.85 -21.19 13.10
CA HIS A 79 8.97 -22.62 12.78
C HIS A 79 10.31 -23.05 12.18
N LYS A 80 11.15 -22.11 11.73
CA LYS A 80 12.51 -22.33 11.18
C LYS A 80 12.61 -23.24 9.95
N LYS A 81 11.48 -23.49 9.24
CA LYS A 81 11.46 -24.35 8.05
C LYS A 81 11.90 -23.54 6.83
N TRP A 82 13.00 -23.91 6.20
CA TRP A 82 13.65 -23.14 5.12
C TRP A 82 12.75 -22.84 3.91
N TYR A 83 11.86 -23.77 3.53
CA TYR A 83 10.93 -23.56 2.41
C TYR A 83 10.02 -22.35 2.60
N MET A 84 9.79 -21.91 3.84
CA MET A 84 9.01 -20.70 4.12
C MET A 84 9.73 -19.44 3.63
N LEU A 85 11.05 -19.39 3.72
CA LEU A 85 11.84 -18.30 3.13
C LEU A 85 11.80 -18.33 1.61
N VAL A 86 11.81 -19.52 0.99
CA VAL A 86 11.70 -19.65 -0.46
C VAL A 86 10.35 -19.13 -0.94
N ILE A 87 9.25 -19.53 -0.30
CA ILE A 87 7.92 -19.03 -0.66
C ILE A 87 7.85 -17.49 -0.47
N SER A 88 8.39 -16.97 0.63
CA SER A 88 8.44 -15.52 0.88
C SER A 88 9.23 -14.81 -0.21
N ALA A 89 10.42 -15.32 -0.60
CA ALA A 89 11.26 -14.72 -1.63
C ALA A 89 10.58 -14.72 -3.01
N ILE A 90 9.97 -15.83 -3.40
CA ILE A 90 9.26 -15.92 -4.68
C ILE A 90 8.06 -14.96 -4.67
N SER A 91 7.26 -14.97 -3.60
CA SER A 91 6.05 -14.16 -3.51
C SER A 91 6.35 -12.67 -3.60
N ILE A 92 7.37 -12.17 -2.87
CA ILE A 92 7.70 -10.73 -2.92
C ILE A 92 8.28 -10.33 -4.28
N ASN A 93 9.07 -11.20 -4.91
CA ASN A 93 9.61 -10.89 -6.23
C ASN A 93 8.52 -10.88 -7.32
N VAL A 94 7.57 -11.82 -7.28
CA VAL A 94 6.41 -11.78 -8.18
C VAL A 94 5.53 -10.56 -7.91
N ALA A 95 5.35 -10.15 -6.64
CA ALA A 95 4.65 -8.91 -6.30
C ALA A 95 5.32 -7.67 -6.93
N ILE A 96 6.65 -7.60 -6.93
CA ILE A 96 7.42 -6.51 -7.56
C ILE A 96 7.21 -6.49 -9.07
N LEU A 97 7.07 -7.64 -9.73
CA LEU A 97 6.75 -7.69 -11.16
C LEU A 97 5.35 -7.14 -11.47
N PHE A 98 4.38 -7.31 -10.58
CA PHE A 98 3.06 -6.68 -10.73
C PHE A 98 3.11 -5.17 -10.53
N ILE A 99 3.78 -4.69 -9.47
CA ILE A 99 3.96 -3.26 -9.16
C ILE A 99 5.31 -3.03 -8.49
N GLY A 100 6.17 -2.20 -9.10
CA GLY A 100 7.51 -1.89 -8.61
C GLY A 100 7.56 -1.34 -7.18
N ASN A 101 6.51 -0.65 -6.71
CA ASN A 101 6.43 -0.12 -5.35
C ASN A 101 6.45 -1.20 -4.26
N ASN A 102 6.17 -2.48 -4.60
CA ASN A 102 6.34 -3.59 -3.66
C ASN A 102 7.80 -3.82 -3.24
N LEU A 103 8.77 -3.18 -3.90
CA LEU A 103 10.16 -3.11 -3.44
C LEU A 103 10.26 -2.54 -2.01
N ILE A 104 9.41 -1.57 -1.66
CA ILE A 104 9.38 -0.98 -0.30
C ILE A 104 8.98 -2.05 0.73
N HIS A 105 8.04 -2.90 0.38
CA HIS A 105 7.63 -4.03 1.22
C HIS A 105 8.75 -5.08 1.36
N MET A 106 9.53 -5.32 0.31
CA MET A 106 10.71 -6.18 0.40
C MET A 106 11.75 -5.59 1.36
N LEU A 107 12.00 -4.28 1.30
CA LEU A 107 12.90 -3.59 2.22
C LEU A 107 12.39 -3.65 3.68
N ALA A 108 11.08 -3.61 3.90
CA ALA A 108 10.49 -3.80 5.22
C ALA A 108 10.72 -5.23 5.76
N ILE A 109 10.58 -6.25 4.91
CA ILE A 109 10.96 -7.64 5.28
C ILE A 109 12.46 -7.70 5.61
N PHE A 110 13.32 -7.05 4.83
CA PHE A 110 14.76 -7.03 5.07
C PHE A 110 15.11 -6.37 6.40
N SER A 111 14.44 -5.26 6.73
CA SER A 111 14.62 -4.61 8.04
C SER A 111 14.29 -5.56 9.20
N ALA A 112 13.18 -6.28 9.10
CA ALA A 112 12.81 -7.29 10.09
C ALA A 112 13.79 -8.48 10.09
N ALA A 113 14.29 -8.91 8.91
CA ALA A 113 15.27 -9.97 8.77
C ALA A 113 16.61 -9.60 9.43
N VAL A 114 17.05 -8.35 9.28
CA VAL A 114 18.25 -7.82 9.94
C VAL A 114 18.09 -7.81 11.47
N ILE A 115 16.97 -7.31 11.99
CA ILE A 115 16.69 -7.33 13.43
C ILE A 115 16.69 -8.77 13.95
N TYR A 116 16.05 -9.69 13.21
CA TYR A 116 16.02 -11.10 13.55
C TYR A 116 17.41 -11.74 13.51
N LEU A 117 18.22 -11.43 12.49
CA LEU A 117 19.61 -11.91 12.39
C LEU A 117 20.47 -11.46 13.58
N ILE A 118 20.35 -10.20 13.99
CA ILE A 118 21.09 -9.66 15.13
C ILE A 118 20.70 -10.38 16.44
N ARG A 119 19.40 -10.67 16.62
CA ARG A 119 18.88 -11.28 17.85
C ARG A 119 19.08 -12.80 17.92
N VAL A 120 18.85 -13.50 16.81
CA VAL A 120 18.80 -14.97 16.75
C VAL A 120 20.05 -15.57 16.11
N LYS A 121 20.84 -14.74 15.40
CA LYS A 121 22.06 -15.13 14.66
C LYS A 121 21.82 -16.22 13.59
N ASP A 122 20.60 -16.28 13.05
CA ASP A 122 20.21 -17.25 12.02
C ASP A 122 20.66 -16.78 10.64
N LYS A 123 21.78 -17.31 10.17
CA LYS A 123 22.40 -16.94 8.88
C LYS A 123 21.55 -17.28 7.66
N LYS A 124 20.49 -18.10 7.76
CA LYS A 124 19.60 -18.43 6.63
C LYS A 124 18.86 -17.20 6.11
N VAL A 125 18.63 -16.19 6.96
CA VAL A 125 18.01 -14.94 6.49
C VAL A 125 18.94 -14.11 5.61
N ILE A 126 20.27 -14.28 5.71
CA ILE A 126 21.23 -13.66 4.78
C ILE A 126 21.04 -14.27 3.39
N ALA A 127 21.03 -15.60 3.33
CA ALA A 127 20.78 -16.31 2.06
C ALA A 127 19.41 -15.90 1.46
N PHE A 128 18.39 -15.76 2.30
CA PHE A 128 17.08 -15.26 1.86
C PHE A 128 17.18 -13.85 1.25
N MET A 129 17.83 -12.89 1.90
CA MET A 129 17.97 -11.52 1.36
C MET A 129 18.73 -11.52 0.03
N VAL A 130 19.84 -12.26 -0.04
CA VAL A 130 20.62 -12.42 -1.28
C VAL A 130 19.79 -13.08 -2.38
N SER A 131 19.02 -14.14 -2.04
CA SER A 131 18.12 -14.79 -3.01
C SER A 131 17.03 -13.85 -3.53
N CYS A 132 16.47 -12.98 -2.70
CA CYS A 132 15.51 -11.97 -3.15
C CYS A 132 16.13 -11.02 -4.17
N LEU A 133 17.34 -10.51 -3.92
CA LEU A 133 18.04 -9.62 -4.85
C LEU A 133 18.40 -10.33 -6.16
N PHE A 134 18.87 -11.57 -6.07
CA PHE A 134 19.16 -12.39 -7.24
C PHE A 134 17.91 -12.65 -8.09
N LEU A 135 16.80 -13.07 -7.47
CA LEU A 135 15.53 -13.30 -8.15
C LEU A 135 15.00 -12.04 -8.83
N MET A 136 15.13 -10.87 -8.18
CA MET A 136 14.72 -9.59 -8.75
C MET A 136 15.54 -9.26 -10.02
N SER A 137 16.84 -9.44 -9.99
CA SER A 137 17.72 -9.23 -11.15
C SER A 137 17.45 -10.26 -12.25
N ALA A 138 17.39 -11.54 -11.88
CA ALA A 138 17.19 -12.63 -12.82
C ALA A 138 15.83 -12.56 -13.53
N SER A 139 14.75 -12.26 -12.81
CA SER A 139 13.42 -12.13 -13.39
C SER A 139 13.33 -10.98 -14.39
N LYS A 140 13.96 -9.84 -14.08
CA LYS A 140 14.05 -8.71 -15.03
C LYS A 140 14.81 -9.13 -16.30
N SER A 141 16.00 -9.70 -16.15
CA SER A 141 16.82 -10.18 -17.28
C SER A 141 16.08 -11.20 -18.15
N LEU A 142 15.40 -12.18 -17.53
CA LEU A 142 14.64 -13.20 -18.25
C LEU A 142 13.49 -12.59 -19.06
N ILE A 143 12.76 -11.63 -18.51
CA ILE A 143 11.66 -10.96 -19.21
C ILE A 143 12.20 -10.14 -20.38
N TYR A 144 13.26 -9.36 -20.17
CA TYR A 144 13.89 -8.57 -21.24
C TYR A 144 14.38 -9.46 -22.37
N ASN A 145 15.20 -10.48 -22.07
CA ASN A 145 15.70 -11.42 -23.05
C ASN A 145 14.58 -12.12 -23.83
N TYR A 146 13.52 -12.54 -23.16
CA TYR A 146 12.36 -13.17 -23.81
C TYR A 146 11.73 -12.25 -24.86
N TYR A 147 11.50 -10.99 -24.52
CA TYR A 147 10.89 -10.05 -25.45
C TYR A 147 11.86 -9.59 -26.55
N GLU A 148 13.14 -9.42 -26.26
CA GLU A 148 14.16 -9.11 -27.29
C GLU A 148 14.28 -10.20 -28.32
N VAL A 149 14.36 -11.45 -27.88
CA VAL A 149 14.40 -12.61 -28.80
C VAL A 149 13.11 -12.70 -29.62
N LYS A 150 11.94 -12.50 -28.98
CA LYS A 150 10.65 -12.58 -29.65
C LYS A 150 10.39 -11.44 -30.62
N SER A 151 10.81 -10.23 -30.31
CA SER A 151 10.60 -9.03 -31.14
C SER A 151 11.70 -8.82 -32.15
N GLN A 152 12.84 -9.52 -32.03
CA GLN A 152 14.09 -9.30 -32.78
C GLN A 152 14.58 -7.83 -32.71
N LYS A 153 14.27 -7.14 -31.59
CA LYS A 153 14.66 -5.76 -31.33
C LYS A 153 15.17 -5.65 -29.90
N SER A 154 16.18 -4.81 -29.66
CA SER A 154 16.57 -4.44 -28.31
C SER A 154 15.45 -3.66 -27.64
N ILE A 155 15.21 -3.95 -26.37
CA ILE A 155 14.29 -3.16 -25.56
C ILE A 155 15.03 -1.91 -25.12
N ALA A 156 14.53 -0.75 -25.55
CA ALA A 156 15.07 0.54 -25.13
C ALA A 156 14.99 0.74 -23.62
N ASP A 157 15.92 1.48 -23.05
CA ASP A 157 15.82 1.95 -21.68
C ASP A 157 14.53 2.78 -21.56
N GLY A 158 13.69 2.42 -20.60
CA GLY A 158 12.46 3.17 -20.35
C GLY A 158 12.73 4.59 -19.84
N VAL A 159 11.66 5.32 -19.56
CA VAL A 159 11.75 6.69 -18.99
C VAL A 159 12.67 6.71 -17.78
N PRO A 160 13.69 7.60 -17.71
CA PRO A 160 14.59 7.72 -16.58
C PRO A 160 13.83 7.94 -15.26
N LYS A 161 14.12 7.15 -14.23
CA LYS A 161 13.38 7.22 -12.96
C LYS A 161 13.41 8.59 -12.29
N ILE A 162 14.43 9.39 -12.57
CA ILE A 162 14.59 10.74 -12.04
C ILE A 162 13.48 11.70 -12.50
N THR A 163 12.81 11.43 -13.63
CA THR A 163 11.68 12.23 -14.11
C THR A 163 10.48 12.18 -13.15
N TRP A 164 10.26 11.04 -12.47
CA TRP A 164 9.20 10.93 -11.44
C TRP A 164 9.54 11.71 -10.18
N ILE A 165 10.84 11.84 -9.84
CA ILE A 165 11.28 12.71 -8.74
C ILE A 165 11.07 14.18 -9.13
N ALA A 166 11.51 14.57 -10.35
CA ALA A 166 11.31 15.91 -10.84
C ALA A 166 9.84 16.30 -10.83
N MET A 167 8.98 15.47 -11.40
CA MET A 167 7.53 15.65 -11.41
C MET A 167 6.94 15.67 -10.00
N GLY A 168 7.43 14.80 -9.11
CA GLY A 168 7.00 14.73 -7.70
C GLY A 168 7.31 15.99 -6.87
N MET A 169 8.18 16.88 -7.36
CA MET A 169 8.53 18.18 -6.74
C MET A 169 7.82 19.36 -7.41
N GLN A 170 7.03 19.14 -8.46
CA GLN A 170 6.35 20.21 -9.20
C GLN A 170 4.90 20.40 -8.74
N GLU A 171 4.36 21.60 -8.94
CA GLU A 171 2.92 21.82 -8.93
C GLU A 171 2.32 21.22 -10.21
N GLY A 172 1.08 20.78 -10.13
CA GLY A 172 0.30 20.31 -11.26
C GLY A 172 -1.07 20.96 -11.28
N ASP A 173 -1.84 20.72 -12.34
CA ASP A 173 -3.20 21.25 -12.49
C ASP A 173 -4.19 20.66 -11.44
N ARG A 174 -3.79 19.60 -10.77
CA ARG A 174 -4.60 18.94 -9.73
C ARG A 174 -4.04 19.20 -8.35
N GLU A 175 -2.92 18.55 -8.02
CA GLU A 175 -2.40 18.50 -6.66
C GLU A 175 -0.87 18.56 -6.62
N ALA A 176 -0.30 18.96 -5.50
CA ALA A 176 1.14 19.05 -5.30
C ALA A 176 1.84 17.70 -5.55
N GLY A 177 2.81 17.68 -6.46
CA GLY A 177 3.56 16.47 -6.82
C GLY A 177 2.76 15.40 -7.55
N TRP A 178 1.54 15.72 -8.00
CA TRP A 178 0.72 14.83 -8.81
C TRP A 178 1.28 14.72 -10.24
N TRP A 179 0.86 13.69 -10.97
CA TRP A 179 1.18 13.52 -12.38
C TRP A 179 0.74 14.73 -13.22
N ASN A 180 1.70 15.46 -13.79
CA ASN A 180 1.51 16.67 -14.58
C ASN A 180 2.01 16.50 -16.03
N ARG A 181 2.18 15.27 -16.49
CA ARG A 181 2.68 14.88 -17.81
C ARG A 181 4.18 15.12 -18.05
N PHE A 182 4.93 15.74 -17.15
CA PHE A 182 6.35 16.04 -17.35
C PHE A 182 7.15 14.87 -17.92
N ASN A 183 6.96 13.67 -17.37
CA ASN A 183 7.64 12.45 -17.82
C ASN A 183 7.18 11.93 -19.19
N TYR A 184 6.01 12.37 -19.65
CA TYR A 184 5.45 11.97 -20.95
C TYR A 184 5.82 12.96 -22.04
N ASP A 185 5.74 14.24 -21.75
CA ASP A 185 5.96 15.30 -22.74
C ASP A 185 7.45 15.46 -23.06
N ILE A 186 8.35 15.32 -22.07
CA ILE A 186 9.79 15.43 -22.26
C ILE A 186 10.40 14.35 -23.17
N MET A 187 9.77 13.15 -23.26
CA MET A 187 10.32 12.04 -24.03
C MET A 187 10.41 12.36 -25.54
N PRO A 188 9.30 12.75 -26.21
CA PRO A 188 9.35 13.11 -27.63
C PRO A 188 10.03 14.47 -27.87
N GLU A 189 9.99 15.41 -26.93
CA GLU A 189 10.67 16.72 -27.05
C GLU A 189 12.18 16.59 -27.16
N GLU A 190 12.75 15.57 -26.52
CA GLU A 190 14.19 15.29 -26.53
C GLU A 190 14.55 14.04 -27.35
N ASP A 191 13.77 13.71 -28.39
CA ASP A 191 14.01 12.58 -29.27
C ASP A 191 14.32 11.24 -28.55
N TYR A 192 13.72 11.04 -27.37
CA TYR A 192 13.95 9.88 -26.51
C TYR A 192 15.40 9.70 -26.02
N ASP A 193 16.24 10.74 -26.06
CA ASP A 193 17.58 10.72 -25.49
C ASP A 193 17.51 10.69 -23.95
N THR A 194 17.72 9.50 -23.38
CA THR A 194 17.64 9.27 -21.93
C THR A 194 18.68 10.04 -21.12
N ASN A 195 19.85 10.36 -21.72
CA ASN A 195 20.87 11.15 -21.06
C ASN A 195 20.41 12.62 -20.94
N ARG A 196 19.91 13.17 -22.05
CA ARG A 196 19.39 14.53 -22.10
C ARG A 196 18.20 14.72 -21.17
N ILE A 197 17.25 13.78 -21.19
CA ILE A 197 16.09 13.74 -20.28
C ILE A 197 16.53 13.70 -18.81
N THR A 198 17.57 12.91 -18.51
CA THR A 198 18.14 12.83 -17.17
C THR A 198 18.73 14.17 -16.72
N GLU A 199 19.44 14.90 -17.57
CA GLU A 199 20.01 16.21 -17.28
C GLU A 199 18.90 17.24 -17.01
N ILE A 200 17.92 17.35 -17.90
CA ILE A 200 16.77 18.27 -17.74
C ILE A 200 16.01 17.96 -16.43
N SER A 201 15.82 16.69 -16.12
CA SER A 201 15.17 16.29 -14.87
C SER A 201 15.97 16.70 -13.64
N LYS A 202 17.31 16.57 -13.65
CA LYS A 202 18.18 17.04 -12.57
C LYS A 202 18.11 18.55 -12.41
N ASP A 203 18.11 19.29 -13.52
CA ASP A 203 18.00 20.75 -13.49
C ASP A 203 16.63 21.19 -12.94
N SER A 204 15.55 20.53 -13.33
CA SER A 204 14.22 20.77 -12.75
C SER A 204 14.21 20.56 -11.24
N ILE A 205 14.79 19.45 -10.75
CA ILE A 205 14.91 19.17 -9.31
C ILE A 205 15.70 20.28 -8.61
N LYS A 206 16.84 20.69 -9.19
CA LYS A 206 17.68 21.75 -8.63
C LYS A 206 16.93 23.08 -8.54
N GLN A 207 16.24 23.49 -9.61
CA GLN A 207 15.42 24.70 -9.62
C GLN A 207 14.33 24.65 -8.54
N ARG A 208 13.63 23.53 -8.40
CA ARG A 208 12.61 23.37 -7.36
C ARG A 208 13.21 23.41 -5.95
N ALA A 209 14.36 22.78 -5.73
CA ALA A 209 15.08 22.85 -4.46
C ALA A 209 15.48 24.30 -4.10
N GLU A 210 15.93 25.11 -5.08
CA GLU A 210 16.21 26.52 -4.86
C GLU A 210 14.96 27.34 -4.49
N VAL A 211 13.82 27.06 -5.12
CA VAL A 211 12.52 27.68 -4.77
C VAL A 211 12.15 27.35 -3.32
N PHE A 212 12.27 26.09 -2.92
CA PHE A 212 11.97 25.65 -1.56
C PHE A 212 12.92 26.25 -0.53
N LYS A 213 14.22 26.36 -0.86
CA LYS A 213 15.22 27.00 -0.01
C LYS A 213 14.96 28.50 0.18
N LYS A 214 14.57 29.21 -0.91
CA LYS A 214 14.23 30.63 -0.85
C LYS A 214 12.92 30.90 -0.10
N ASN A 215 11.99 29.98 -0.14
CA ASN A 215 10.70 30.10 0.56
C ASN A 215 10.37 28.82 1.35
N PRO A 216 10.95 28.63 2.55
CA PRO A 216 10.72 27.45 3.37
C PRO A 216 9.24 27.24 3.76
N ARG A 217 8.48 28.33 3.94
CA ARG A 217 7.05 28.25 4.26
C ARG A 217 6.26 27.60 3.10
N TYR A 218 6.58 27.99 1.88
CA TYR A 218 5.99 27.36 0.69
C TYR A 218 6.40 25.88 0.57
N ALA A 219 7.65 25.55 0.89
CA ALA A 219 8.09 24.16 0.87
C ALA A 219 7.27 23.30 1.86
N VAL A 220 7.05 23.79 3.08
CA VAL A 220 6.20 23.10 4.08
C VAL A 220 4.79 22.95 3.56
N ASP A 221 4.17 24.01 3.03
CA ASP A 221 2.82 23.96 2.46
C ASP A 221 2.71 22.95 1.31
N PHE A 222 3.68 22.96 0.38
CA PHE A 222 3.74 22.02 -0.74
C PHE A 222 3.76 20.57 -0.25
N TYR A 223 4.67 20.23 0.68
CA TYR A 223 4.79 18.86 1.19
C TYR A 223 3.63 18.46 2.08
N GLN A 224 3.01 19.39 2.80
CA GLN A 224 1.78 19.14 3.56
C GLN A 224 0.64 18.77 2.62
N ARG A 225 0.36 19.58 1.60
CA ARG A 225 -0.67 19.27 0.57
C ARG A 225 -0.38 17.94 -0.13
N LYS A 226 0.88 17.70 -0.47
CA LYS A 226 1.32 16.44 -1.07
C LYS A 226 1.05 15.23 -0.18
N TYR A 227 1.29 15.35 1.13
CA TYR A 227 0.98 14.32 2.10
C TYR A 227 -0.53 14.09 2.23
N GLU A 228 -1.29 15.18 2.41
CA GLU A 228 -2.75 15.13 2.57
C GLU A 228 -3.43 14.43 1.39
N ASN A 229 -3.05 14.79 0.18
CA ASN A 229 -3.60 14.20 -1.05
C ASN A 229 -3.30 12.71 -1.22
N GLN A 230 -2.29 12.19 -0.56
CA GLN A 230 -1.96 10.77 -0.62
C GLN A 230 -2.59 9.99 0.52
N PHE A 231 -2.47 10.48 1.75
CA PHE A 231 -2.78 9.72 2.95
C PHE A 231 -4.12 10.09 3.59
N LEU A 232 -4.73 11.24 3.23
CA LEU A 232 -6.01 11.68 3.77
C LEU A 232 -7.16 11.64 2.76
N GLU A 233 -6.90 11.24 1.51
CA GLU A 233 -7.91 10.99 0.50
C GLU A 233 -8.56 9.61 0.76
N PRO A 234 -9.83 9.57 1.25
CA PRO A 234 -10.41 8.38 1.84
C PRO A 234 -10.81 7.29 0.83
N THR A 235 -10.97 7.66 -0.44
CA THR A 235 -11.32 6.70 -1.49
C THR A 235 -10.09 6.02 -2.07
N PHE A 236 -8.89 6.53 -1.79
CA PHE A 236 -7.63 6.10 -2.42
C PHE A 236 -7.75 6.02 -3.95
N GLN A 237 -8.49 6.94 -4.56
CA GLN A 237 -8.84 6.97 -5.99
C GLN A 237 -9.62 5.75 -6.49
N SER A 238 -10.10 4.86 -5.64
CA SER A 238 -10.85 3.68 -6.08
C SER A 238 -12.08 4.09 -6.89
N LEU A 239 -12.83 5.08 -6.45
CA LEU A 239 -13.99 5.61 -7.19
C LEU A 239 -13.58 6.33 -8.46
N LEU A 240 -12.45 7.06 -8.45
CA LEU A 240 -11.97 7.76 -9.65
C LEU A 240 -11.58 6.80 -10.79
N VAL A 241 -10.84 5.72 -10.46
CA VAL A 241 -10.34 4.78 -11.48
C VAL A 241 -11.36 3.74 -11.91
N THR A 242 -12.46 3.60 -11.17
CA THR A 242 -13.55 2.67 -11.48
C THR A 242 -14.81 3.37 -11.95
N ALA A 243 -14.81 4.71 -11.99
CA ALA A 243 -15.95 5.48 -12.48
C ALA A 243 -16.29 5.06 -13.92
N PRO A 244 -17.53 4.64 -14.17
CA PRO A 244 -17.92 4.21 -15.50
C PRO A 244 -18.00 5.41 -16.45
N GLN A 245 -17.33 5.30 -17.59
CA GLN A 245 -17.51 6.21 -18.73
C GLN A 245 -18.70 5.70 -19.54
N ARG A 246 -19.91 6.14 -19.19
CA ARG A 246 -21.13 5.58 -19.74
C ARG A 246 -22.22 6.64 -19.86
N ASN A 247 -22.98 6.60 -20.96
CA ASN A 247 -24.23 7.32 -21.08
C ASN A 247 -25.34 6.55 -20.33
N PHE A 248 -26.20 7.26 -19.62
CA PHE A 248 -27.26 6.69 -18.77
C PHE A 248 -28.60 6.55 -19.47
N ASP A 249 -28.62 6.61 -20.81
CA ASP A 249 -29.82 6.55 -21.64
C ASP A 249 -30.17 5.10 -22.01
N ASN A 250 -30.40 4.25 -21.01
CA ASN A 250 -30.64 2.83 -21.23
C ASN A 250 -32.12 2.46 -21.07
N GLU A 251 -32.65 1.62 -21.97
CA GLU A 251 -34.09 1.28 -22.06
C GLU A 251 -34.48 0.06 -21.21
N THR A 252 -33.55 -0.88 -20.94
CA THR A 252 -33.91 -2.12 -20.24
C THR A 252 -34.01 -1.90 -18.72
N LYS A 253 -34.96 -2.66 -18.06
CA LYS A 253 -35.14 -2.57 -16.60
C LYS A 253 -33.85 -2.88 -15.82
N LEU A 254 -33.07 -3.86 -16.28
CA LEU A 254 -31.82 -4.25 -15.61
C LEU A 254 -30.78 -3.13 -15.67
N GLU A 255 -30.69 -2.43 -16.80
CA GLU A 255 -29.76 -1.32 -16.96
C GLU A 255 -30.18 -0.11 -16.14
N LYS A 256 -31.47 0.19 -16.04
CA LYS A 256 -32.00 1.24 -15.16
C LYS A 256 -31.65 0.99 -13.70
N VAL A 257 -31.73 -0.26 -13.23
CA VAL A 257 -31.32 -0.62 -11.87
C VAL A 257 -29.81 -0.46 -11.68
N LYS A 258 -29.00 -0.88 -12.64
CA LYS A 258 -27.54 -0.67 -12.59
C LYS A 258 -27.20 0.81 -12.59
N ASP A 259 -27.83 1.60 -13.45
CA ASP A 259 -27.61 3.04 -13.55
C ASP A 259 -28.00 3.77 -12.27
N PHE A 260 -29.08 3.35 -11.61
CA PHE A 260 -29.44 3.86 -10.29
C PHE A 260 -28.30 3.66 -9.27
N PHE A 261 -27.78 2.43 -9.12
CA PHE A 261 -26.68 2.18 -8.18
C PHE A 261 -25.40 2.92 -8.56
N ILE A 262 -25.08 3.00 -9.86
CA ILE A 262 -23.90 3.73 -10.33
C ILE A 262 -24.03 5.23 -9.99
N LYS A 263 -25.19 5.84 -10.23
CA LYS A 263 -25.43 7.24 -9.86
C LYS A 263 -25.27 7.46 -8.37
N GLN A 264 -25.86 6.60 -7.54
CA GLN A 264 -25.74 6.68 -6.08
C GLN A 264 -24.29 6.59 -5.59
N ILE A 265 -23.46 5.73 -6.18
CA ILE A 265 -22.09 5.51 -5.74
C ILE A 265 -21.15 6.62 -6.24
N TYR A 266 -21.33 7.12 -7.46
CA TYR A 266 -20.32 7.95 -8.12
C TYR A 266 -20.72 9.42 -8.31
N PHE A 267 -22.02 9.76 -8.32
CA PHE A 267 -22.46 11.07 -8.82
C PHE A 267 -23.47 11.80 -7.91
N ASP A 268 -24.34 11.08 -7.21
CA ASP A 268 -25.42 11.67 -6.40
C ASP A 268 -24.94 12.05 -4.97
N GLU A 269 -25.84 12.63 -4.17
CA GLU A 269 -25.57 13.01 -2.78
C GLU A 269 -25.08 11.83 -1.92
N THR A 270 -25.52 10.63 -2.23
CA THR A 270 -25.05 9.40 -1.57
C THR A 270 -23.54 9.17 -1.70
N HIS A 271 -22.93 9.68 -2.80
CA HIS A 271 -21.49 9.68 -2.97
C HIS A 271 -20.76 10.41 -1.82
N HIS A 272 -21.28 11.56 -1.39
CA HIS A 272 -20.71 12.33 -0.28
C HIS A 272 -20.82 11.58 1.04
N VAL A 273 -21.96 10.92 1.28
CA VAL A 273 -22.16 10.07 2.49
C VAL A 273 -21.19 8.89 2.48
N LEU A 274 -21.05 8.22 1.34
CA LEU A 274 -20.12 7.10 1.20
C LEU A 274 -18.66 7.54 1.43
N THR A 275 -18.26 8.64 0.85
CA THR A 275 -16.93 9.23 1.03
C THR A 275 -16.68 9.63 2.48
N PHE A 276 -17.69 10.19 3.16
CA PHE A 276 -17.60 10.50 4.59
C PHE A 276 -17.42 9.25 5.45
N ILE A 277 -18.16 8.17 5.18
CA ILE A 277 -18.00 6.87 5.87
C ILE A 277 -16.57 6.34 5.67
N MET A 278 -16.06 6.39 4.44
CA MET A 278 -14.67 5.99 4.17
C MET A 278 -13.65 6.84 4.94
N LYS A 279 -13.91 8.14 5.09
CA LYS A 279 -13.05 9.05 5.85
C LYS A 279 -13.06 8.70 7.34
N VAL A 280 -14.22 8.44 7.92
CA VAL A 280 -14.34 7.99 9.32
C VAL A 280 -13.58 6.67 9.52
N PHE A 281 -13.76 5.72 8.60
CA PHE A 281 -13.04 4.45 8.63
C PHE A 281 -11.51 4.64 8.52
N GLN A 282 -11.06 5.51 7.63
CA GLN A 282 -9.64 5.83 7.44
C GLN A 282 -9.03 6.40 8.73
N VAL A 283 -9.69 7.38 9.34
CA VAL A 283 -9.26 7.98 10.62
C VAL A 283 -9.23 6.92 11.73
N PHE A 284 -10.25 6.06 11.80
CA PHE A 284 -10.29 4.95 12.75
C PHE A 284 -9.05 4.05 12.61
N VAL A 285 -8.73 3.61 11.40
CA VAL A 285 -7.57 2.74 11.16
C VAL A 285 -6.27 3.43 11.57
N TYR A 286 -6.08 4.70 11.25
CA TYR A 286 -4.87 5.43 11.65
C TYR A 286 -4.77 5.59 13.17
N VAL A 287 -5.83 6.05 13.83
CA VAL A 287 -5.84 6.27 15.29
C VAL A 287 -5.51 4.99 16.04
N PHE A 288 -6.17 3.89 15.74
CA PHE A 288 -5.93 2.63 16.45
C PHE A 288 -4.60 1.98 16.07
N SER A 289 -4.06 2.23 14.88
CA SER A 289 -2.68 1.85 14.53
C SER A 289 -1.64 2.63 15.36
N VAL A 290 -1.88 3.91 15.63
CA VAL A 290 -1.04 4.69 16.55
C VAL A 290 -1.16 4.17 17.98
N VAL A 291 -2.36 3.86 18.46
CA VAL A 291 -2.57 3.22 19.77
C VAL A 291 -1.77 1.93 19.87
N PHE A 292 -1.81 1.08 18.85
CA PHE A 292 -0.97 -0.11 18.78
C PHE A 292 0.52 0.24 18.89
N ALA A 293 1.01 1.14 18.06
CA ALA A 293 2.42 1.51 18.01
C ALA A 293 2.94 1.98 19.38
N VAL A 294 2.22 2.89 20.04
CA VAL A 294 2.58 3.44 21.36
C VAL A 294 2.61 2.36 22.45
N ASN A 295 1.69 1.39 22.41
CA ASN A 295 1.60 0.37 23.47
C ASN A 295 2.51 -0.85 23.23
N VAL A 296 2.94 -1.08 21.98
CA VAL A 296 3.65 -2.32 21.61
C VAL A 296 5.12 -2.07 21.29
N TYR A 297 5.56 -0.82 21.09
CA TYR A 297 6.96 -0.51 20.74
C TYR A 297 8.00 -1.09 21.71
N LYS A 298 7.66 -1.24 22.99
CA LYS A 298 8.53 -1.81 24.04
C LYS A 298 8.73 -3.33 23.88
N LYS A 299 7.85 -4.03 23.16
CA LYS A 299 7.91 -5.51 23.04
C LYS A 299 9.05 -6.01 22.15
N LYS A 300 9.72 -5.14 21.41
CA LYS A 300 10.93 -5.41 20.58
C LYS A 300 10.86 -6.71 19.77
N LYS A 301 9.68 -7.09 19.25
CA LYS A 301 9.52 -8.26 18.38
C LYS A 301 9.65 -7.83 16.93
N GLU A 302 10.61 -8.39 16.19
CA GLU A 302 10.91 -8.07 14.80
C GLU A 302 9.70 -8.18 13.88
N ILE A 303 8.84 -9.18 14.12
CA ILE A 303 7.63 -9.41 13.32
C ILE A 303 6.61 -8.26 13.42
N LEU A 304 6.65 -7.50 14.53
CA LEU A 304 5.75 -6.37 14.73
C LEU A 304 6.22 -5.10 14.01
N THR A 305 7.45 -5.11 13.45
CA THR A 305 8.04 -3.94 12.78
C THR A 305 7.77 -3.90 11.28
N ILE A 306 7.43 -5.03 10.64
CA ILE A 306 7.32 -5.13 9.18
C ILE A 306 6.32 -4.13 8.63
N ILE A 307 5.10 -4.13 9.16
CA ILE A 307 4.02 -3.24 8.66
C ILE A 307 4.31 -1.77 8.97
N PRO A 308 4.70 -1.37 10.21
CA PRO A 308 5.09 0.02 10.49
C PRO A 308 6.26 0.50 9.63
N VAL A 309 7.30 -0.32 9.42
CA VAL A 309 8.44 0.04 8.58
C VAL A 309 8.02 0.21 7.12
N ALA A 310 7.14 -0.67 6.60
CA ALA A 310 6.60 -0.51 5.27
C ALA A 310 5.79 0.78 5.13
N PHE A 311 4.96 1.12 6.11
CA PHE A 311 4.17 2.36 6.12
C PHE A 311 5.07 3.60 6.13
N ILE A 312 6.05 3.66 7.04
CA ILE A 312 7.00 4.79 7.14
C ILE A 312 7.85 4.87 5.87
N GLY A 313 8.39 3.74 5.39
CA GLY A 313 9.20 3.69 4.17
C GLY A 313 8.41 4.12 2.94
N GLY A 314 7.14 3.68 2.83
CA GLY A 314 6.22 4.12 1.78
C GLY A 314 5.93 5.62 1.86
N THR A 315 5.70 6.15 3.06
CA THR A 315 5.50 7.58 3.27
C THR A 315 6.71 8.38 2.80
N LEU A 316 7.92 8.03 3.26
CA LEU A 316 9.14 8.73 2.88
C LEU A 316 9.41 8.65 1.37
N PHE A 317 9.19 7.48 0.76
CA PHE A 317 9.35 7.31 -0.67
C PHE A 317 8.39 8.20 -1.47
N HIS A 318 7.12 8.19 -1.12
CA HIS A 318 6.10 8.95 -1.86
C HIS A 318 6.12 10.45 -1.57
N MET A 319 6.83 10.91 -0.54
CA MET A 319 7.12 12.34 -0.36
C MET A 319 8.12 12.86 -1.42
N ILE A 320 8.99 11.98 -1.95
CA ILE A 320 9.97 12.33 -2.98
C ILE A 320 9.42 12.04 -4.38
N TRP A 321 8.74 10.90 -4.54
CA TRP A 321 8.21 10.40 -5.81
C TRP A 321 6.91 11.10 -6.21
N GLU A 322 6.41 10.84 -7.45
CA GLU A 322 5.06 11.23 -7.86
C GLU A 322 4.01 10.84 -6.81
N ALA A 323 3.07 11.74 -6.54
CA ALA A 323 2.03 11.57 -5.54
C ALA A 323 0.72 11.05 -6.15
N LYS A 324 0.18 9.95 -5.60
CA LYS A 324 -1.20 9.48 -5.83
C LYS A 324 -1.67 8.65 -4.64
N SER A 325 -2.89 8.87 -4.17
CA SER A 325 -3.45 8.14 -3.03
C SER A 325 -3.54 6.62 -3.29
N ARG A 326 -3.78 6.19 -4.52
CA ARG A 326 -3.77 4.76 -4.88
C ARG A 326 -2.42 4.06 -4.65
N TYR A 327 -1.31 4.79 -4.68
CA TYR A 327 0.01 4.19 -4.46
C TYR A 327 0.26 3.86 -2.99
N VAL A 328 -0.37 4.60 -2.09
CA VAL A 328 -0.25 4.40 -0.64
C VAL A 328 -1.33 3.48 -0.07
N PHE A 329 -2.31 3.11 -0.86
CA PHE A 329 -3.41 2.23 -0.45
C PHE A 329 -2.96 0.88 0.14
N PRO A 330 -1.95 0.17 -0.43
CA PRO A 330 -1.47 -1.07 0.17
C PRO A 330 -0.97 -0.89 1.61
N TYR A 331 -0.24 0.19 1.87
CA TYR A 331 0.25 0.47 3.23
C TYR A 331 -0.89 0.70 4.21
N PHE A 332 -1.95 1.39 3.77
CA PHE A 332 -3.16 1.61 4.58
C PHE A 332 -3.88 0.30 4.92
N VAL A 333 -4.15 -0.54 3.93
CA VAL A 333 -4.85 -1.82 4.13
C VAL A 333 -4.06 -2.73 5.09
N PHE A 334 -2.74 -2.71 4.99
CA PHE A 334 -1.88 -3.52 5.85
C PHE A 334 -1.84 -3.04 7.31
N LEU A 335 -2.31 -1.82 7.61
CA LEU A 335 -2.51 -1.35 8.99
C LEU A 335 -3.71 -1.99 9.69
N ILE A 336 -4.67 -2.57 8.97
CA ILE A 336 -5.91 -3.10 9.55
C ILE A 336 -5.67 -4.07 10.73
N PRO A 337 -4.74 -5.05 10.66
CA PRO A 337 -4.43 -5.90 11.81
C PRO A 337 -3.91 -5.13 13.03
N LEU A 338 -3.14 -4.08 12.81
CA LEU A 338 -2.59 -3.25 13.87
C LEU A 338 -3.69 -2.42 14.52
N ALA A 339 -4.59 -1.84 13.70
CA ALA A 339 -5.75 -1.10 14.18
C ALA A 339 -6.71 -1.99 14.99
N ALA A 340 -6.99 -3.20 14.50
CA ALA A 340 -7.82 -4.17 15.22
C ALA A 340 -7.24 -4.47 16.61
N TYR A 341 -5.95 -4.77 16.69
CA TYR A 341 -5.30 -5.03 17.98
C TYR A 341 -5.22 -3.77 18.86
N GLY A 342 -5.02 -2.58 18.28
CA GLY A 342 -5.07 -1.30 18.97
C GLY A 342 -6.42 -1.07 19.65
N LEU A 343 -7.53 -1.39 19.00
CA LEU A 343 -8.87 -1.34 19.59
C LEU A 343 -9.03 -2.31 20.77
N ILE A 344 -8.50 -3.52 20.66
CA ILE A 344 -8.51 -4.49 21.76
C ILE A 344 -7.72 -3.99 22.97
N ILE A 345 -6.59 -3.32 22.75
CA ILE A 345 -5.81 -2.70 23.83
C ILE A 345 -6.67 -1.67 24.58
N VAL A 346 -7.37 -0.80 23.86
CA VAL A 346 -8.26 0.22 24.49
C VAL A 346 -9.39 -0.45 25.24
N ARG A 347 -10.09 -1.40 24.64
CA ARG A 347 -11.16 -2.16 25.29
C ARG A 347 -10.69 -2.77 26.62
N ASN A 348 -9.55 -3.44 26.62
CA ASN A 348 -9.02 -4.10 27.82
C ASN A 348 -8.67 -3.10 28.92
N LYS A 349 -8.07 -1.95 28.58
CA LYS A 349 -7.79 -0.88 29.54
C LYS A 349 -9.07 -0.29 30.15
N ILE A 350 -10.11 -0.10 29.36
CA ILE A 350 -11.41 0.40 29.87
C ILE A 350 -12.02 -0.62 30.84
N THR A 351 -11.99 -1.91 30.50
CA THR A 351 -12.51 -2.98 31.35
C THR A 351 -11.76 -3.07 32.68
N GLU A 352 -10.43 -2.99 32.65
CA GLU A 352 -9.59 -2.98 33.84
C GLU A 352 -9.89 -1.76 34.73
N TYR A 353 -10.01 -0.57 34.12
CA TYR A 353 -10.37 0.66 34.86
C TYR A 353 -11.73 0.54 35.57
N ARG A 354 -12.75 -0.04 34.90
CA ARG A 354 -14.08 -0.24 35.50
C ARG A 354 -14.03 -1.19 36.70
N LYS A 355 -13.34 -2.33 36.56
CA LYS A 355 -13.16 -3.29 37.67
C LYS A 355 -12.48 -2.65 38.88
N ASN A 356 -11.38 -1.92 38.66
CA ASN A 356 -10.66 -1.25 39.73
C ASN A 356 -11.49 -0.17 40.41
N LYS A 357 -12.42 0.47 39.71
CA LYS A 357 -13.35 1.45 40.28
C LYS A 357 -14.43 0.78 41.13
N GLU A 358 -14.98 -0.34 40.69
CA GLU A 358 -15.95 -1.14 41.43
C GLU A 358 -15.35 -1.65 42.73
N GLU A 359 -14.15 -2.25 42.68
CA GLU A 359 -13.44 -2.73 43.88
C GLU A 359 -13.12 -1.61 44.89
N LYS A 360 -12.83 -0.38 44.42
CA LYS A 360 -12.61 0.77 45.33
C LYS A 360 -13.91 1.25 45.98
N ASN A 361 -15.02 1.23 45.25
CA ASN A 361 -16.32 1.62 45.79
C ASN A 361 -16.83 0.61 46.85
N GLU A 362 -16.60 -0.68 46.64
CA GLU A 362 -16.94 -1.73 47.60
C GLU A 362 -16.13 -1.59 48.91
N LYS A 363 -14.81 -1.31 48.80
CA LYS A 363 -13.95 -1.09 49.99
C LYS A 363 -14.19 0.24 50.71
N GLY A 364 -14.78 1.23 50.05
CA GLY A 364 -15.12 2.52 50.67
C GLY A 364 -16.48 2.54 51.33
N ASN A 365 -17.29 1.50 51.17
CA ASN A 365 -18.59 1.33 51.81
C ASN A 365 -18.57 0.41 53.05
N ILE A 366 -17.40 -0.07 53.46
CA ILE A 366 -17.12 -0.80 54.71
C ILE A 366 -16.39 0.14 55.67
#